data_aaf1118b6def7c199ab087df1977ee0b
#
_entry.id   aaf1118b6def7c199ab087df1977ee0b
#
_cell.length_a   1.000
_cell.length_b   1.000
_cell.length_c   1.000
_cell.angle_alpha   90.00
_cell.angle_beta   90.00
_cell.angle_gamma   90.00
#
_symmetry.space_group_name_H-M   'P 1'
#
loop_
_entity.id
_entity.type
_entity.pdbx_description
1 polymer ?
#
loop_
_entity_poly.entity_id
_entity_poly.type
_entity_poly.pdbx_seq_one_letter_code
_entity_poly.pdbx_strand_id
1 'polypeptide(L)'
;MANIKSAKKRIRNSETKRLRNRYQHKSTRTVLKKFQLATLKEDALTLMSKAAEMVDKLAKNNIIHKNKAANIKSKMMKRLAAM
;
A
#
# COMPACT_ATOMS: atom_id res chain seq x y z
N MET A 1 14.71 -5.13 36.14
CA MET A 1 15.81 -5.53 35.22
C MET A 1 15.32 -6.29 34.00
N ALA A 2 14.28 -7.12 34.12
CA ALA A 2 13.63 -7.74 32.96
C ALA A 2 13.08 -6.71 31.96
N ASN A 3 12.73 -5.52 32.44
CA ASN A 3 12.11 -4.45 31.65
C ASN A 3 13.02 -3.88 30.56
N ILE A 4 14.35 -3.89 30.75
CA ILE A 4 15.29 -3.33 29.77
C ILE A 4 15.38 -4.24 28.54
N LYS A 5 15.43 -5.55 28.71
CA LYS A 5 15.45 -6.51 27.58
C LYS A 5 14.13 -6.47 26.82
N SER A 6 12.99 -6.38 27.52
CA SER A 6 11.66 -6.24 26.90
C SER A 6 11.54 -4.95 26.10
N ALA A 7 12.06 -3.83 26.63
CA ALA A 7 12.04 -2.55 25.96
C ALA A 7 12.89 -2.58 24.67
N LYS A 8 14.10 -3.16 24.74
CA LYS A 8 14.96 -3.32 23.56
C LYS A 8 14.29 -4.18 22.48
N LYS A 9 13.65 -5.26 22.88
CA LYS A 9 12.91 -6.14 21.96
C LYS A 9 11.75 -5.40 21.29
N ARG A 10 11.01 -4.59 22.04
CA ARG A 10 9.92 -3.76 21.50
C ARG A 10 10.45 -2.75 20.49
N ILE A 11 11.56 -2.09 20.80
CA ILE A 11 12.18 -1.13 19.90
C ILE A 11 12.58 -1.79 18.58
N ARG A 12 13.24 -2.96 18.62
CA ARG A 12 13.61 -3.71 17.42
C ARG A 12 12.39 -4.11 16.61
N ASN A 13 11.34 -4.63 17.27
CA ASN A 13 10.12 -5.03 16.58
C ASN A 13 9.42 -3.84 15.95
N SER A 14 9.39 -2.69 16.64
CA SER A 14 8.82 -1.44 16.11
C SER A 14 9.57 -0.95 14.90
N GLU A 15 10.90 -0.97 14.93
CA GLU A 15 11.75 -0.56 13.80
C GLU A 15 11.55 -1.50 12.60
N THR A 16 11.52 -2.81 12.82
CA THR A 16 11.30 -3.79 11.77
C THR A 16 9.93 -3.58 11.12
N LYS A 17 8.87 -3.40 11.93
CA LYS A 17 7.53 -3.10 11.42
C LYS A 17 7.50 -1.80 10.65
N ARG A 18 8.14 -0.75 11.17
CA ARG A 18 8.21 0.56 10.52
C ARG A 18 8.87 0.48 9.15
N LEU A 19 10.00 -0.23 9.06
CA LEU A 19 10.71 -0.41 7.80
C LEU A 19 9.88 -1.22 6.80
N ARG A 20 9.23 -2.29 7.26
CA ARG A 20 8.34 -3.12 6.44
C ARG A 20 7.16 -2.32 5.92
N ASN A 21 6.51 -1.55 6.79
CA ASN A 21 5.38 -0.71 6.43
C ASN A 21 5.78 0.35 5.41
N ARG A 22 6.91 0.98 5.63
CA ARG A 22 7.46 1.99 4.71
C ARG A 22 7.75 1.39 3.34
N TYR A 23 8.33 0.19 3.30
CA TYR A 23 8.62 -0.52 2.06
C TYR A 23 7.32 -0.85 1.30
N GLN A 24 6.32 -1.43 1.98
CA GLN A 24 5.04 -1.77 1.38
C GLN A 24 4.33 -0.54 0.84
N HIS A 25 4.34 0.55 1.60
CA HIS A 25 3.72 1.81 1.18
C HIS A 25 4.41 2.38 -0.07
N LYS A 26 5.73 2.36 -0.08
CA LYS A 26 6.54 2.84 -1.22
C LYS A 26 6.29 1.99 -2.47
N SER A 27 6.26 0.67 -2.34
CA SER A 27 5.99 -0.24 -3.44
C SER A 27 4.60 -0.01 -4.04
N THR A 28 3.59 0.19 -3.19
CA THR A 28 2.23 0.49 -3.62
C THR A 28 2.16 1.82 -4.38
N ARG A 29 2.83 2.86 -3.87
CA ARG A 29 2.89 4.16 -4.55
C ARG A 29 3.53 4.06 -5.93
N THR A 30 4.57 3.24 -6.07
CA THR A 30 5.22 3.01 -7.37
C THR A 30 4.25 2.38 -8.37
N VAL A 31 3.47 1.39 -7.97
CA VAL A 31 2.48 0.74 -8.83
C VAL A 31 1.36 1.70 -9.18
N LEU A 32 0.86 2.48 -8.23
CA LEU A 32 -0.16 3.51 -8.48
C LEU A 32 0.32 4.56 -9.48
N LYS A 33 1.57 4.96 -9.38
CA LYS A 33 2.18 5.93 -10.29
C LYS A 33 2.26 5.36 -11.71
N LYS A 34 2.66 4.09 -11.85
CA LYS A 34 2.67 3.39 -13.15
C LYS A 34 1.26 3.32 -13.74
N PHE A 35 0.25 3.05 -12.92
CA PHE A 35 -1.15 3.04 -13.34
C PHE A 35 -1.56 4.41 -13.88
N GLN A 36 -1.21 5.50 -13.19
CA GLN A 36 -1.54 6.86 -13.64
C GLN A 36 -0.87 7.22 -14.95
N LEU A 37 0.31 6.68 -15.23
CA LEU A 37 1.06 6.93 -16.46
C LEU A 37 0.67 5.99 -17.60
N ALA A 38 -0.11 4.96 -17.34
CA ALA A 38 -0.54 4.00 -18.35
C ALA A 38 -1.45 4.67 -19.37
N THR A 39 -1.13 4.52 -20.65
CA THR A 39 -1.90 5.07 -21.77
C THR A 39 -2.83 4.05 -22.39
N LEU A 40 -2.48 2.77 -22.34
CA LEU A 40 -3.27 1.68 -22.89
C LEU A 40 -4.19 1.10 -21.79
N LYS A 41 -5.44 0.87 -22.16
CA LYS A 41 -6.44 0.33 -21.22
C LYS A 41 -6.07 -1.05 -20.71
N GLU A 42 -5.48 -1.89 -21.55
CA GLU A 42 -5.03 -3.24 -21.16
C GLU A 42 -3.97 -3.19 -20.06
N ASP A 43 -2.97 -2.33 -20.23
CA ASP A 43 -1.93 -2.11 -19.23
C ASP A 43 -2.52 -1.55 -17.95
N ALA A 44 -3.45 -0.61 -18.05
CA ALA A 44 -4.13 -0.02 -16.91
C ALA A 44 -4.93 -1.06 -16.14
N LEU A 45 -5.62 -1.98 -16.81
CA LEU A 45 -6.35 -3.07 -16.16
C LEU A 45 -5.43 -3.98 -15.35
N THR A 46 -4.32 -4.39 -15.93
CA THR A 46 -3.32 -5.24 -15.26
C THR A 46 -2.72 -4.54 -14.04
N LEU A 47 -2.34 -3.28 -14.19
CA LEU A 47 -1.78 -2.48 -13.11
C LEU A 47 -2.82 -2.20 -12.02
N MET A 48 -4.08 -1.99 -12.39
CA MET A 48 -5.17 -1.78 -11.44
C MET A 48 -5.39 -2.99 -10.56
N SER A 49 -5.41 -4.20 -11.13
CA SER A 49 -5.55 -5.44 -10.35
C SER A 49 -4.44 -5.57 -9.32
N LYS A 50 -3.21 -5.33 -9.74
CA LYS A 50 -2.04 -5.40 -8.86
C LYS A 50 -2.09 -4.31 -7.79
N ALA A 51 -2.41 -3.07 -8.17
CA ALA A 51 -2.50 -1.95 -7.25
C ALA A 51 -3.61 -2.14 -6.22
N ALA A 52 -4.78 -2.63 -6.63
CA ALA A 52 -5.89 -2.90 -5.73
C ALA A 52 -5.52 -3.95 -4.69
N GLU A 53 -4.84 -5.02 -5.10
CA GLU A 53 -4.35 -6.04 -4.18
C GLU A 53 -3.37 -5.46 -3.16
N MET A 54 -2.42 -4.65 -3.60
CA MET A 54 -1.44 -4.01 -2.71
C MET A 54 -2.09 -3.03 -1.75
N VAL A 55 -3.07 -2.24 -2.22
CA VAL A 55 -3.83 -1.30 -1.38
C VAL A 55 -4.63 -2.05 -0.32
N ASP A 56 -5.25 -3.17 -0.66
CA ASP A 56 -5.98 -4.01 0.28
C ASP A 56 -5.05 -4.58 1.35
N LYS A 57 -3.84 -5.00 1.00
CA LYS A 57 -2.84 -5.46 1.96
C LYS A 57 -2.42 -4.36 2.91
N LEU A 58 -2.25 -3.13 2.43
CA LEU A 58 -1.94 -1.99 3.29
C LEU A 58 -3.06 -1.74 4.31
N ALA A 59 -4.31 -1.82 3.88
CA ALA A 59 -5.46 -1.65 4.77
C ALA A 59 -5.56 -2.79 5.78
N LYS A 60 -5.32 -4.03 5.35
CA LYS A 60 -5.34 -5.21 6.21
C LYS A 60 -4.28 -5.13 7.30
N ASN A 61 -3.11 -4.59 6.99
CA ASN A 61 -2.00 -4.44 7.93
C ASN A 61 -2.08 -3.12 8.73
N ASN A 62 -3.17 -2.39 8.62
CA ASN A 62 -3.40 -1.10 9.32
C ASN A 62 -2.36 -0.02 8.98
N ILE A 63 -1.72 -0.12 7.83
CA ILE A 63 -0.78 0.91 7.35
C ILE A 63 -1.56 2.13 6.85
N ILE A 64 -2.71 1.87 6.21
CA ILE A 64 -3.66 2.90 5.82
C ILE A 64 -5.05 2.52 6.32
N HIS A 65 -5.93 3.49 6.47
CA HIS A 65 -7.30 3.25 6.86
C HIS A 65 -8.09 2.63 5.69
N LYS A 66 -9.07 1.76 6.00
CA LYS A 66 -9.93 1.12 4.99
C LYS A 66 -10.65 2.13 4.10
N ASN A 67 -11.01 3.29 4.64
CA ASN A 67 -11.66 4.35 3.88
C ASN A 67 -10.72 4.94 2.82
N LYS A 68 -9.44 5.10 3.18
CA LYS A 68 -8.43 5.57 2.23
C LYS A 68 -8.22 4.55 1.12
N ALA A 69 -8.19 3.26 1.45
CA ALA A 69 -8.09 2.19 0.46
C ALA A 69 -9.28 2.22 -0.51
N ALA A 70 -10.49 2.38 0.00
CA ALA A 70 -11.69 2.48 -0.81
C ALA A 70 -11.64 3.71 -1.74
N ASN A 71 -11.16 4.84 -1.24
CA ASN A 71 -11.03 6.06 -2.05
C ASN A 71 -10.01 5.90 -3.16
N ILE A 72 -8.87 5.26 -2.91
CA ILE A 72 -7.85 4.99 -3.91
C ILE A 72 -8.41 4.08 -5.01
N LYS A 73 -9.10 3.00 -4.64
CA LYS A 73 -9.74 2.09 -5.58
C LYS A 73 -10.79 2.80 -6.44
N SER A 74 -11.62 3.64 -5.81
CA SER A 74 -12.64 4.41 -6.51
C SER A 74 -12.03 5.34 -7.56
N LYS A 75 -10.95 6.03 -7.22
CA LYS A 75 -10.22 6.90 -8.16
C LYS A 75 -9.64 6.11 -9.33
N MET A 76 -9.08 4.92 -9.05
CA MET A 76 -8.56 4.05 -10.10
C MET A 76 -9.67 3.60 -11.05
N MET A 77 -10.83 3.20 -10.53
CA MET A 77 -11.97 2.79 -11.35
C MET A 77 -12.48 3.93 -12.22
N LYS A 78 -12.58 5.13 -11.68
CA LYS A 78 -12.99 6.32 -12.43
C LYS A 78 -12.03 6.62 -13.57
N ARG A 79 -10.74 6.54 -13.32
CA ARG A 79 -9.71 6.76 -14.34
C ARG A 79 -9.80 5.71 -15.44
N LEU A 80 -9.98 4.45 -15.07
CA LEU A 80 -10.11 3.35 -16.02
C LEU A 80 -11.36 3.52 -16.89
N ALA A 81 -12.48 3.93 -16.29
CA ALA A 81 -13.71 4.20 -17.01
C ALA A 81 -13.58 5.37 -18.01
N ALA A 82 -12.72 6.34 -17.69
CA ALA A 82 -12.46 7.47 -18.58
C ALA A 82 -11.53 7.12 -19.76
N MET A 83 -10.85 6.00 -19.69
CA MET A 83 -10.01 5.51 -20.79
C MET A 83 -10.86 4.78 -21.80
#